data_5836cbe9da2b147546da938ab0e1cfe2
#
_entry.id   5836cbe9da2b147546da938ab0e1cfe2
#
_cell.length_a   1.000
_cell.length_b   1.000
_cell.length_c   1.000
_cell.angle_alpha   90.00
_cell.angle_beta   90.00
_cell.angle_gamma   90.00
#
_symmetry.space_group_name_H-M   'P 1'
#
loop_
_entity.id
_entity.type
_entity.pdbx_description
1 polymer ?
#
loop_
_entity_poly.entity_id
_entity_poly.type
_entity_poly.pdbx_seq_one_letter_code
_entity_poly.pdbx_strand_id
1 'polypeptide(L)'
;MNFEAVIGLEIHVEMKTKSKMFSSAPIDFKAEPNTLVAPLDMAFPGTMPIVNKEAVKNAIRVAHALHMQIDHELWFDRKNYFYSDLPKGYQITQQDRPIGKEGYLEIEVNGTKKKCEIERIHMEEDTCMQHHFSSYSLLDYNRAGIPLIEIVSKPVLRSGLEARKYVEKIREIVTFANVSDGKMEEGSLRCDVNISIRPYGVETFGTKVEIKNLNSLAHIEKAIDFETKRQSELLLLGKKVQQETRRFDEAKKETVLMRVKTEAADYKYFVEPNIPPIKISDEFINNAIETCPELYDEKLERFLNNYSLNLTDAKIILSNVDYANYYDLCAKYTSNYQNLANFFISSILGYLNKAMIDIKDFNVDPKYISELVDLLKSKEINSTQGADIFAKLIKENRSPLKIKEETGATLINDEEKIRQLVLEVISLNPTLPSDFKAGKTRAQGFVMGQIMRKTGGKINPAIANKIIVEELNK
;
A
#
# COMPACT_ATOMS: atom_id res chain seq x y z
N MET A 1 22.55 31.60 8.85
CA MET A 1 23.20 30.36 8.41
C MET A 1 22.10 29.44 7.89
N ASN A 2 22.23 28.91 6.68
CA ASN A 2 21.30 27.90 6.17
C ASN A 2 21.82 26.53 6.54
N PHE A 3 20.96 25.69 7.10
CA PHE A 3 21.26 24.30 7.44
C PHE A 3 20.56 23.34 6.48
N GLU A 4 21.15 22.18 6.28
CA GLU A 4 20.52 21.06 5.61
C GLU A 4 20.40 19.86 6.55
N ALA A 5 19.32 19.12 6.42
CA ALA A 5 19.15 17.86 7.11
C ALA A 5 19.90 16.73 6.37
N VAL A 6 20.47 15.81 7.13
CA VAL A 6 21.09 14.57 6.65
C VAL A 6 20.37 13.43 7.34
N ILE A 7 19.66 12.63 6.54
CA ILE A 7 18.70 11.66 7.04
C ILE A 7 19.03 10.27 6.49
N GLY A 8 19.12 9.28 7.38
CA GLY A 8 19.14 7.86 7.08
C GLY A 8 17.97 7.15 7.75
N LEU A 9 17.52 6.05 7.17
CA LEU A 9 16.39 5.29 7.64
C LEU A 9 16.80 3.84 7.91
N GLU A 10 16.24 3.28 8.97
CA GLU A 10 16.27 1.85 9.30
C GLU A 10 14.82 1.35 9.23
N ILE A 11 14.52 0.45 8.30
CA ILE A 11 13.17 -0.01 8.03
C ILE A 11 13.09 -1.51 8.28
N HIS A 12 12.27 -1.91 9.27
CA HIS A 12 12.01 -3.29 9.61
C HIS A 12 10.71 -3.74 8.95
N VAL A 13 10.74 -4.89 8.31
CA VAL A 13 9.59 -5.48 7.61
C VAL A 13 9.39 -6.91 8.07
N GLU A 14 8.26 -7.18 8.72
CA GLU A 14 7.83 -8.55 9.03
C GLU A 14 7.45 -9.27 7.74
N MET A 15 8.04 -10.45 7.50
CA MET A 15 7.80 -11.22 6.29
C MET A 15 6.65 -12.20 6.46
N LYS A 16 5.79 -12.28 5.46
CA LYS A 16 4.73 -13.29 5.37
C LYS A 16 5.34 -14.68 5.12
N THR A 17 5.29 -15.51 6.14
CA THR A 17 5.67 -16.92 6.06
C THR A 17 4.68 -17.76 6.88
N LYS A 18 4.66 -19.07 6.66
CA LYS A 18 3.79 -19.98 7.43
C LYS A 18 4.35 -20.31 8.82
N SER A 19 5.65 -20.19 8.97
CA SER A 19 6.37 -20.49 10.21
C SER A 19 7.42 -19.43 10.49
N LYS A 20 7.92 -19.40 11.70
CA LYS A 20 8.93 -18.43 12.17
C LYS A 20 10.27 -18.58 11.47
N MET A 21 11.18 -17.62 11.70
CA MET A 21 12.47 -17.54 11.00
C MET A 21 13.36 -18.73 11.26
N PHE A 22 13.42 -19.19 12.51
CA PHE A 22 14.33 -20.26 12.94
C PHE A 22 13.63 -21.44 13.62
N SER A 23 12.31 -21.41 13.76
CA SER A 23 11.51 -22.48 14.35
C SER A 23 10.31 -22.84 13.46
N SER A 24 9.69 -24.00 13.75
CA SER A 24 8.50 -24.48 13.05
C SER A 24 7.19 -23.94 13.61
N ALA A 25 7.22 -23.10 14.64
CA ALA A 25 6.01 -22.50 15.20
C ALA A 25 5.25 -21.70 14.11
N PRO A 26 3.93 -21.86 13.98
CA PRO A 26 3.14 -21.15 13.01
C PRO A 26 2.99 -19.67 13.38
N ILE A 27 2.62 -18.85 12.41
CA ILE A 27 2.36 -17.42 12.58
C ILE A 27 0.87 -17.17 12.37
N ASP A 28 0.19 -16.68 13.40
CA ASP A 28 -1.18 -16.20 13.34
C ASP A 28 -1.37 -15.04 14.34
N PHE A 29 -1.62 -13.85 13.83
CA PHE A 29 -1.81 -12.63 14.64
C PHE A 29 -3.15 -12.59 15.40
N LYS A 30 -4.06 -13.55 15.14
CA LYS A 30 -5.36 -13.66 15.81
C LYS A 30 -5.37 -14.73 16.90
N ALA A 31 -4.28 -15.48 17.07
CA ALA A 31 -4.18 -16.52 18.08
C ALA A 31 -4.10 -15.92 19.49
N GLU A 32 -4.57 -16.68 20.47
CA GLU A 32 -4.40 -16.34 21.87
C GLU A 32 -2.92 -16.14 22.23
N PRO A 33 -2.60 -15.15 23.08
CA PRO A 33 -1.21 -14.86 23.44
C PRO A 33 -0.44 -16.09 23.95
N ASN A 34 0.81 -16.21 23.54
CA ASN A 34 1.74 -17.27 23.96
C ASN A 34 1.33 -18.71 23.60
N THR A 35 0.44 -18.90 22.61
CA THR A 35 0.01 -20.23 22.16
C THR A 35 0.78 -20.75 20.94
N LEU A 36 1.44 -19.86 20.20
CA LEU A 36 2.20 -20.17 18.98
C LEU A 36 3.70 -19.97 19.20
N VAL A 37 4.26 -20.71 20.14
CA VAL A 37 5.68 -20.64 20.51
C VAL A 37 6.32 -22.02 20.47
N ALA A 38 7.51 -22.12 19.88
CA ALA A 38 8.32 -23.31 19.93
C ALA A 38 9.31 -23.24 21.12
N PRO A 39 9.86 -24.37 21.58
CA PRO A 39 10.90 -24.36 22.62
C PRO A 39 12.11 -23.48 22.28
N LEU A 40 12.48 -23.36 21.01
CA LEU A 40 13.54 -22.45 20.54
C LEU A 40 13.17 -20.99 20.84
N ASP A 41 11.94 -20.58 20.56
CA ASP A 41 11.48 -19.20 20.74
C ASP A 41 11.53 -18.79 22.22
N MET A 42 11.42 -19.75 23.11
CA MET A 42 11.47 -19.61 24.58
C MET A 42 12.85 -19.91 25.17
N ALA A 43 13.89 -20.07 24.33
CA ALA A 43 15.25 -20.33 24.75
C ALA A 43 15.44 -21.64 25.57
N PHE A 44 14.66 -22.68 25.31
CA PHE A 44 14.87 -23.97 25.98
C PHE A 44 16.21 -24.57 25.63
N PRO A 45 16.96 -25.10 26.61
CA PRO A 45 18.26 -25.73 26.38
C PRO A 45 18.18 -26.88 25.37
N GLY A 46 19.17 -26.97 24.48
CA GLY A 46 19.29 -28.05 23.49
C GLY A 46 18.48 -27.84 22.21
N THR A 47 17.77 -26.70 22.06
CA THR A 47 17.10 -26.38 20.83
C THR A 47 18.04 -25.78 19.78
N MET A 48 17.82 -26.10 18.50
CA MET A 48 18.68 -25.69 17.39
C MET A 48 17.87 -24.88 16.37
N PRO A 49 18.37 -23.72 15.88
CA PRO A 49 17.70 -22.93 14.86
C PRO A 49 17.76 -23.62 13.48
N ILE A 50 16.67 -23.53 12.71
CA ILE A 50 16.58 -23.98 11.32
C ILE A 50 16.08 -22.82 10.47
N VAL A 51 16.86 -22.43 9.45
CA VAL A 51 16.57 -21.27 8.62
C VAL A 51 15.33 -21.52 7.76
N ASN A 52 14.38 -20.57 7.78
CA ASN A 52 13.16 -20.61 6.98
C ASN A 52 13.46 -20.29 5.51
N LYS A 53 13.29 -21.29 4.64
CA LYS A 53 13.57 -21.16 3.20
C LYS A 53 12.72 -20.10 2.50
N GLU A 54 11.45 -19.93 2.89
CA GLU A 54 10.57 -18.92 2.28
C GLU A 54 10.97 -17.51 2.71
N ALA A 55 11.42 -17.33 3.95
CA ALA A 55 11.97 -16.05 4.41
C ALA A 55 13.19 -15.63 3.59
N VAL A 56 14.10 -16.59 3.28
CA VAL A 56 15.25 -16.33 2.39
C VAL A 56 14.81 -15.92 0.99
N LYS A 57 13.81 -16.61 0.41
CA LYS A 57 13.25 -16.22 -0.90
C LYS A 57 12.68 -14.80 -0.86
N ASN A 58 11.95 -14.47 0.17
CA ASN A 58 11.36 -13.14 0.34
C ASN A 58 12.42 -12.05 0.46
N ALA A 59 13.49 -12.30 1.23
CA ALA A 59 14.61 -11.38 1.32
C ALA A 59 15.32 -11.16 -0.03
N ILE A 60 15.51 -12.23 -0.83
CA ILE A 60 16.08 -12.16 -2.18
C ILE A 60 15.19 -11.33 -3.11
N ARG A 61 13.86 -11.52 -3.08
CA ARG A 61 12.90 -10.73 -3.88
C ARG A 61 13.02 -9.24 -3.59
N VAL A 62 13.07 -8.87 -2.30
CA VAL A 62 13.24 -7.46 -1.91
C VAL A 62 14.61 -6.93 -2.29
N ALA A 63 15.69 -7.68 -2.06
CA ALA A 63 17.04 -7.29 -2.45
C ALA A 63 17.15 -7.06 -3.97
N HIS A 64 16.55 -7.93 -4.78
CA HIS A 64 16.49 -7.78 -6.24
C HIS A 64 15.72 -6.52 -6.65
N ALA A 65 14.53 -6.29 -6.08
CA ALA A 65 13.71 -5.10 -6.35
C ALA A 65 14.40 -3.78 -5.95
N LEU A 66 15.33 -3.85 -5.00
CA LEU A 66 16.17 -2.74 -4.54
C LEU A 66 17.52 -2.68 -5.29
N HIS A 67 17.70 -3.43 -6.37
CA HIS A 67 18.92 -3.45 -7.20
C HIS A 67 20.20 -3.76 -6.41
N MET A 68 20.11 -4.64 -5.44
CA MET A 68 21.23 -4.98 -4.55
C MET A 68 22.07 -6.14 -5.07
N GLN A 69 23.32 -6.18 -4.63
CA GLN A 69 24.19 -7.35 -4.78
C GLN A 69 23.79 -8.41 -3.74
N ILE A 70 23.27 -9.55 -4.22
CA ILE A 70 22.82 -10.65 -3.36
C ILE A 70 24.00 -11.56 -3.01
N ASP A 71 24.19 -11.85 -1.72
CA ASP A 71 25.23 -12.78 -1.26
C ASP A 71 24.83 -14.23 -1.56
N HIS A 72 25.77 -15.02 -2.10
CA HIS A 72 25.58 -16.43 -2.41
C HIS A 72 25.81 -17.37 -1.21
N GLU A 73 26.05 -16.82 -0.04
CA GLU A 73 26.22 -17.59 1.19
C GLU A 73 25.50 -16.91 2.34
N LEU A 74 24.56 -17.61 2.96
CA LEU A 74 23.91 -17.14 4.18
C LEU A 74 24.84 -17.30 5.36
N TRP A 75 25.03 -16.22 6.07
CA TRP A 75 25.82 -16.12 7.26
C TRP A 75 24.99 -15.43 8.35
N PHE A 76 25.02 -15.98 9.56
CA PHE A 76 24.27 -15.41 10.66
C PHE A 76 25.19 -15.14 11.85
N ASP A 77 24.87 -14.07 12.57
CA ASP A 77 25.56 -13.59 13.75
C ASP A 77 24.59 -13.50 14.93
N ARG A 78 25.12 -13.51 16.14
CA ARG A 78 24.39 -13.21 17.36
C ARG A 78 24.60 -11.76 17.75
N LYS A 79 23.52 -11.00 17.89
CA LYS A 79 23.46 -9.67 18.50
C LYS A 79 23.07 -9.84 19.96
N ASN A 80 24.01 -9.70 20.88
CA ASN A 80 23.78 -10.00 22.29
C ASN A 80 23.29 -8.79 23.05
N TYR A 81 22.13 -8.91 23.69
CA TYR A 81 21.60 -7.92 24.62
C TYR A 81 20.52 -8.57 25.49
N PHE A 82 20.33 -8.02 26.70
CA PHE A 82 19.34 -8.53 27.64
C PHE A 82 18.13 -7.62 27.67
N TYR A 83 16.99 -8.17 27.28
CA TYR A 83 15.71 -7.51 27.43
C TYR A 83 14.61 -8.57 27.61
N SER A 84 13.49 -8.18 28.26
CA SER A 84 12.40 -9.12 28.57
C SER A 84 11.72 -9.73 27.34
N ASP A 85 11.80 -9.07 26.20
CA ASP A 85 11.22 -9.52 24.92
C ASP A 85 12.12 -10.50 24.16
N LEU A 86 13.33 -10.78 24.66
CA LEU A 86 14.33 -11.61 24.00
C LEU A 86 14.81 -12.73 24.95
N PRO A 87 14.09 -13.86 25.06
CA PRO A 87 14.38 -14.93 26.03
C PRO A 87 15.78 -15.54 25.91
N LYS A 88 16.31 -15.62 24.69
CA LYS A 88 17.65 -16.17 24.41
C LYS A 88 18.78 -15.29 24.92
N GLY A 89 18.52 -14.00 25.19
CA GLY A 89 19.56 -13.01 25.48
C GLY A 89 20.37 -12.57 24.26
N TYR A 90 19.99 -13.03 23.07
CA TYR A 90 20.54 -12.61 21.78
C TYR A 90 19.49 -12.71 20.66
N GLN A 91 19.67 -11.90 19.64
CA GLN A 91 18.90 -11.96 18.39
C GLN A 91 19.81 -12.52 17.29
N ILE A 92 19.31 -13.48 16.51
CA ILE A 92 20.01 -13.97 15.33
C ILE A 92 19.77 -12.97 14.21
N THR A 93 20.85 -12.49 13.60
CA THR A 93 20.85 -11.45 12.57
C THR A 93 21.99 -11.69 11.57
N GLN A 94 22.26 -10.74 10.67
CA GLN A 94 23.36 -10.79 9.70
C GLN A 94 24.18 -9.49 9.76
N GLN A 95 25.12 -9.40 10.67
CA GLN A 95 25.96 -8.21 10.84
C GLN A 95 27.08 -8.14 9.80
N ASP A 96 27.85 -9.20 9.63
CA ASP A 96 29.06 -9.18 8.80
C ASP A 96 28.76 -9.44 7.33
N ARG A 97 27.80 -10.33 7.05
CA ARG A 97 27.41 -10.72 5.69
C ARG A 97 25.90 -10.61 5.50
N PRO A 98 25.35 -9.40 5.31
CA PRO A 98 23.94 -9.21 4.99
C PRO A 98 23.61 -9.85 3.63
N ILE A 99 22.38 -10.35 3.48
CA ILE A 99 21.92 -11.01 2.25
C ILE A 99 22.00 -10.11 1.01
N GLY A 100 21.89 -8.80 1.15
CA GLY A 100 22.06 -7.84 0.07
C GLY A 100 22.86 -6.61 0.50
N LYS A 101 23.71 -6.12 -0.41
CA LYS A 101 24.56 -4.95 -0.23
C LYS A 101 24.42 -3.99 -1.40
N GLU A 102 24.62 -2.70 -1.13
CA GLU A 102 24.75 -1.66 -2.14
C GLU A 102 23.64 -1.68 -3.19
N GLY A 103 22.51 -1.14 -2.83
CA GLY A 103 21.37 -1.02 -3.73
C GLY A 103 20.87 0.41 -3.84
N TYR A 104 19.72 0.56 -4.48
CA TYR A 104 19.03 1.84 -4.56
C TYR A 104 17.55 1.67 -4.84
N LEU A 105 16.80 2.72 -4.56
CA LEU A 105 15.46 2.93 -5.08
C LEU A 105 15.31 4.36 -5.62
N GLU A 106 14.33 4.59 -6.47
CA GLU A 106 14.01 5.92 -6.98
C GLU A 106 12.73 6.44 -6.32
N ILE A 107 12.77 7.70 -5.89
CA ILE A 107 11.60 8.44 -5.42
C ILE A 107 11.33 9.61 -6.35
N GLU A 108 10.06 10.02 -6.44
CA GLU A 108 9.66 11.22 -7.16
C GLU A 108 9.21 12.29 -6.16
N VAL A 109 9.89 13.42 -6.15
CA VAL A 109 9.60 14.57 -5.29
C VAL A 109 9.48 15.82 -6.17
N ASN A 110 8.32 16.48 -6.13
CA ASN A 110 8.03 17.68 -6.91
C ASN A 110 8.32 17.51 -8.42
N GLY A 111 8.01 16.35 -8.99
CA GLY A 111 8.23 16.03 -10.40
C GLY A 111 9.68 15.71 -10.77
N THR A 112 10.58 15.64 -9.80
CA THR A 112 11.98 15.27 -10.00
C THR A 112 12.25 13.88 -9.43
N LYS A 113 12.83 12.99 -10.23
CA LYS A 113 13.31 11.69 -9.77
C LYS A 113 14.62 11.82 -9.02
N LYS A 114 14.71 11.17 -7.88
CA LYS A 114 15.92 11.10 -7.03
C LYS A 114 16.26 9.64 -6.76
N LYS A 115 17.48 9.24 -7.09
CA LYS A 115 18.05 7.96 -6.72
C LYS A 115 18.53 8.03 -5.27
N CYS A 116 18.01 7.12 -4.44
CA CYS A 116 18.34 7.01 -3.02
C CYS A 116 19.09 5.71 -2.78
N GLU A 117 20.32 5.80 -2.35
CA GLU A 117 21.20 4.65 -2.12
C GLU A 117 20.84 3.92 -0.82
N ILE A 118 20.96 2.59 -0.90
CA ILE A 118 20.72 1.67 0.22
C ILE A 118 22.06 1.02 0.58
N GLU A 119 22.34 0.95 1.87
CA GLU A 119 23.58 0.34 2.36
C GLU A 119 23.48 -1.19 2.33
N ARG A 120 22.44 -1.73 2.98
CA ARG A 120 22.26 -3.16 3.13
C ARG A 120 20.80 -3.54 3.39
N ILE A 121 20.52 -4.82 3.16
CA ILE A 121 19.38 -5.55 3.68
C ILE A 121 19.87 -6.80 4.39
N HIS A 122 19.38 -7.07 5.58
CA HIS A 122 19.72 -8.27 6.32
C HIS A 122 18.50 -8.93 6.96
N MET A 123 18.58 -10.23 7.15
CA MET A 123 17.54 -11.03 7.78
C MET A 123 17.79 -11.14 9.28
N GLU A 124 16.71 -11.12 10.04
CA GLU A 124 16.71 -11.31 11.48
C GLU A 124 15.39 -11.92 11.97
N GLU A 125 15.26 -12.13 13.25
CA GLU A 125 14.04 -12.55 13.91
C GLU A 125 13.46 -11.41 14.73
N ASP A 126 12.12 -11.28 14.80
CA ASP A 126 11.47 -10.29 15.66
C ASP A 126 11.47 -10.74 17.13
N THR A 127 11.28 -9.79 18.01
CA THR A 127 11.16 -9.99 19.47
C THR A 127 9.69 -10.14 19.88
N CYS A 128 9.41 -10.47 21.14
CA CYS A 128 8.04 -10.57 21.61
C CYS A 128 7.32 -9.21 21.62
N MET A 129 6.00 -9.26 21.55
CA MET A 129 5.16 -8.08 21.73
C MET A 129 5.07 -7.73 23.22
N GLN A 130 5.26 -6.45 23.55
CA GLN A 130 5.18 -5.97 24.91
C GLN A 130 4.06 -4.97 25.08
N HIS A 131 3.24 -5.17 26.12
CA HIS A 131 2.23 -4.23 26.56
C HIS A 131 2.61 -3.70 27.95
N HIS A 132 2.99 -2.41 28.00
CA HIS A 132 3.42 -1.77 29.24
C HIS A 132 2.25 -1.14 29.99
N PHE A 133 2.15 -1.46 31.26
CA PHE A 133 1.24 -0.84 32.22
C PHE A 133 2.05 -0.13 33.30
N SER A 134 1.39 0.61 34.20
CA SER A 134 2.07 1.41 35.21
C SER A 134 2.93 0.59 36.20
N SER A 135 2.56 -0.67 36.48
CA SER A 135 3.21 -1.53 37.48
C SER A 135 3.69 -2.89 36.96
N TYR A 136 3.34 -3.24 35.70
CA TYR A 136 3.74 -4.52 35.07
C TYR A 136 3.78 -4.40 33.56
N SER A 137 4.34 -5.39 32.91
CA SER A 137 4.28 -5.54 31.45
C SER A 137 3.76 -6.94 31.11
N LEU A 138 2.92 -7.03 30.08
CA LEU A 138 2.52 -8.31 29.50
C LEU A 138 3.41 -8.60 28.29
N LEU A 139 3.77 -9.85 28.14
CA LEU A 139 4.64 -10.33 27.06
C LEU A 139 3.89 -11.38 26.25
N ASP A 140 3.85 -11.18 24.93
CA ASP A 140 3.30 -12.15 23.99
C ASP A 140 4.40 -12.63 23.05
N TYR A 141 4.83 -13.86 23.26
CA TYR A 141 5.90 -14.50 22.48
C TYR A 141 5.40 -15.10 21.16
N ASN A 142 4.14 -14.97 20.80
CA ASN A 142 3.66 -15.35 19.47
C ASN A 142 4.41 -14.59 18.38
N ARG A 143 4.81 -13.32 18.63
CA ARG A 143 5.61 -12.54 17.69
C ARG A 143 7.10 -12.92 17.70
N ALA A 144 7.65 -13.38 18.81
CA ALA A 144 9.07 -13.74 18.90
C ALA A 144 9.44 -14.79 17.86
N GLY A 145 10.47 -14.51 17.07
CA GLY A 145 10.94 -15.39 16.00
C GLY A 145 10.23 -15.20 14.65
N ILE A 146 9.28 -14.26 14.50
CA ILE A 146 8.72 -13.91 13.18
C ILE A 146 9.87 -13.45 12.27
N PRO A 147 9.92 -13.92 10.99
CA PRO A 147 10.95 -13.50 10.06
C PRO A 147 10.88 -12.00 9.78
N LEU A 148 12.00 -11.33 9.93
CA LEU A 148 12.16 -9.90 9.79
C LEU A 148 13.29 -9.61 8.81
N ILE A 149 13.15 -8.58 7.98
CA ILE A 149 14.24 -7.96 7.25
C ILE A 149 14.40 -6.52 7.71
N GLU A 150 15.63 -6.09 7.86
CA GLU A 150 15.99 -4.71 8.10
C GLU A 150 16.66 -4.13 6.85
N ILE A 151 16.13 -3.01 6.36
CA ILE A 151 16.64 -2.25 5.22
C ILE A 151 17.26 -0.97 5.76
N VAL A 152 18.57 -0.80 5.55
CA VAL A 152 19.32 0.37 6.02
C VAL A 152 19.67 1.24 4.84
N SER A 153 19.17 2.49 4.82
CA SER A 153 19.53 3.46 3.79
C SER A 153 20.88 4.13 4.08
N LYS A 154 21.58 4.59 3.03
CA LYS A 154 22.61 5.59 3.23
C LYS A 154 21.97 6.94 3.64
N PRO A 155 22.69 7.86 4.30
CA PRO A 155 22.16 9.15 4.79
C PRO A 155 22.01 10.17 3.64
N VAL A 156 21.23 9.81 2.63
CA VAL A 156 21.09 10.57 1.36
C VAL A 156 19.83 11.43 1.29
N LEU A 157 18.90 11.27 2.26
CA LEU A 157 17.66 12.02 2.29
C LEU A 157 17.87 13.40 2.95
N ARG A 158 17.10 14.41 2.52
CA ARG A 158 17.28 15.81 2.91
C ARG A 158 16.02 16.48 3.46
N SER A 159 14.86 15.83 3.41
CA SER A 159 13.60 16.36 3.92
C SER A 159 12.67 15.27 4.44
N GLY A 160 11.67 15.67 5.24
CA GLY A 160 10.62 14.77 5.70
C GLY A 160 9.81 14.19 4.55
N LEU A 161 9.54 14.99 3.51
CA LEU A 161 8.85 14.53 2.30
C LEU A 161 9.66 13.45 1.55
N GLU A 162 10.97 13.59 1.41
CA GLU A 162 11.82 12.57 0.80
C GLU A 162 11.80 11.27 1.61
N ALA A 163 11.91 11.36 2.93
CA ALA A 163 11.86 10.19 3.81
C ALA A 163 10.50 9.47 3.73
N ARG A 164 9.40 10.23 3.74
CA ARG A 164 8.07 9.70 3.54
C ARG A 164 7.94 8.94 2.22
N LYS A 165 8.41 9.55 1.11
CA LYS A 165 8.38 8.93 -0.23
C LYS A 165 9.25 7.68 -0.31
N TYR A 166 10.39 7.68 0.36
CA TYR A 166 11.26 6.52 0.46
C TYR A 166 10.55 5.33 1.14
N VAL A 167 9.94 5.55 2.32
CA VAL A 167 9.22 4.50 3.04
C VAL A 167 7.96 4.06 2.28
N GLU A 168 7.26 4.99 1.62
CA GLU A 168 6.14 4.68 0.74
C GLU A 168 6.57 3.71 -0.38
N LYS A 169 7.73 3.96 -1.01
CA LYS A 169 8.29 3.09 -2.06
C LYS A 169 8.71 1.71 -1.54
N ILE A 170 9.33 1.64 -0.37
CA ILE A 170 9.63 0.35 0.29
C ILE A 170 8.33 -0.43 0.55
N ARG A 171 7.29 0.24 1.07
CA ARG A 171 5.98 -0.38 1.31
C ARG A 171 5.36 -0.92 0.02
N GLU A 172 5.41 -0.16 -1.07
CA GLU A 172 4.97 -0.63 -2.40
C GLU A 172 5.71 -1.91 -2.81
N ILE A 173 7.04 -1.92 -2.72
CA ILE A 173 7.85 -3.07 -3.09
C ILE A 173 7.46 -4.31 -2.28
N VAL A 174 7.43 -4.23 -0.95
CA VAL A 174 7.18 -5.40 -0.10
C VAL A 174 5.75 -5.92 -0.19
N THR A 175 4.76 -5.04 -0.47
CA THR A 175 3.37 -5.45 -0.64
C THR A 175 3.12 -6.07 -2.01
N PHE A 176 3.63 -5.49 -3.09
CA PHE A 176 3.47 -6.04 -4.44
C PHE A 176 4.29 -7.31 -4.67
N ALA A 177 5.48 -7.43 -4.08
CA ALA A 177 6.24 -8.68 -4.04
C ALA A 177 5.59 -9.77 -3.15
N ASN A 178 4.47 -9.47 -2.48
CA ASN A 178 3.79 -10.33 -1.51
C ASN A 178 4.70 -10.83 -0.37
N VAL A 179 5.65 -10.00 0.04
CA VAL A 179 6.58 -10.27 1.13
C VAL A 179 6.02 -9.85 2.48
N SER A 180 5.27 -8.74 2.53
CA SER A 180 4.64 -8.19 3.73
C SER A 180 3.29 -7.57 3.40
N ASP A 181 2.47 -7.27 4.40
CA ASP A 181 1.28 -6.43 4.23
C ASP A 181 1.58 -4.93 4.36
N GLY A 182 2.79 -4.59 4.85
CA GLY A 182 3.31 -3.23 4.90
C GLY A 182 2.53 -2.27 5.81
N LYS A 183 1.87 -2.79 6.83
CA LYS A 183 1.03 -2.00 7.75
C LYS A 183 1.86 -1.45 8.89
N MET A 184 2.02 -0.13 8.92
CA MET A 184 2.76 0.55 9.99
C MET A 184 1.97 0.55 11.31
N GLU A 185 0.66 0.69 11.24
CA GLU A 185 -0.24 0.71 12.39
C GLU A 185 -0.32 -0.63 13.13
N GLU A 186 -0.10 -1.73 12.42
CA GLU A 186 -0.06 -3.10 13.00
C GLU A 186 1.37 -3.54 13.34
N GLY A 187 2.39 -2.73 12.97
CA GLY A 187 3.80 -2.97 13.27
C GLY A 187 4.51 -3.92 12.30
N SER A 188 3.85 -4.37 11.21
CA SER A 188 4.50 -5.21 10.19
C SER A 188 5.48 -4.43 9.30
N LEU A 189 5.41 -3.09 9.31
CA LEU A 189 6.42 -2.18 8.79
C LEU A 189 6.72 -1.12 9.84
N ARG A 190 7.98 -1.03 10.28
CA ARG A 190 8.46 -0.07 11.26
C ARG A 190 9.60 0.74 10.65
N CYS A 191 9.71 2.00 11.01
CA CYS A 191 10.75 2.88 10.52
C CYS A 191 11.35 3.68 11.67
N ASP A 192 12.66 3.60 11.82
CA ASP A 192 13.47 4.46 12.68
C ASP A 192 14.21 5.47 11.81
N VAL A 193 14.22 6.72 12.25
CA VAL A 193 14.86 7.83 11.53
C VAL A 193 16.12 8.26 12.26
N ASN A 194 17.23 8.28 11.55
CA ASN A 194 18.48 8.89 11.99
C ASN A 194 18.64 10.23 11.31
N ILE A 195 18.64 11.34 12.06
CA ILE A 195 18.73 12.69 11.53
C ILE A 195 19.84 13.48 12.19
N SER A 196 20.59 14.21 11.39
CA SER A 196 21.51 15.27 11.83
C SER A 196 21.35 16.51 10.97
N ILE A 197 21.82 17.65 11.48
CA ILE A 197 21.81 18.94 10.78
C ILE A 197 23.24 19.39 10.59
N ARG A 198 23.57 19.91 9.40
CA ARG A 198 24.86 20.52 9.11
C ARG A 198 24.68 21.84 8.35
N PRO A 199 25.65 22.77 8.41
CA PRO A 199 25.64 23.96 7.56
C PRO A 199 25.62 23.54 6.07
N TYR A 200 24.88 24.28 5.26
CA TYR A 200 24.80 23.98 3.82
C TYR A 200 26.19 24.03 3.17
N GLY A 201 26.53 23.03 2.37
CA GLY A 201 27.82 22.92 1.69
C GLY A 201 28.95 22.32 2.55
N VAL A 202 28.68 21.91 3.80
CA VAL A 202 29.65 21.24 4.67
C VAL A 202 29.46 19.73 4.56
N GLU A 203 30.51 18.97 4.31
CA GLU A 203 30.44 17.50 4.15
C GLU A 203 30.36 16.73 5.47
N THR A 204 30.91 17.29 6.54
CA THR A 204 30.95 16.65 7.86
C THR A 204 29.54 16.53 8.44
N PHE A 205 29.19 15.34 8.93
CA PHE A 205 27.89 15.12 9.56
C PHE A 205 27.79 15.84 10.91
N GLY A 206 26.58 16.31 11.22
CA GLY A 206 26.24 16.79 12.55
C GLY A 206 26.01 15.65 13.54
N THR A 207 25.64 15.99 14.76
CA THR A 207 25.31 15.01 15.80
C THR A 207 24.01 14.28 15.46
N LYS A 208 24.08 12.95 15.40
CA LYS A 208 22.94 12.07 15.05
C LYS A 208 21.93 12.02 16.20
N VAL A 209 20.66 12.21 15.87
CA VAL A 209 19.50 11.96 16.71
C VAL A 209 18.67 10.85 16.08
N GLU A 210 18.27 9.87 16.87
CA GLU A 210 17.41 8.76 16.47
C GLU A 210 15.96 9.07 16.86
N ILE A 211 15.02 8.90 15.94
CA ILE A 211 13.58 9.09 16.20
C ILE A 211 12.88 7.75 16.04
N LYS A 212 12.16 7.32 17.08
CA LYS A 212 11.40 6.07 17.14
C LYS A 212 9.89 6.31 17.25
N ASN A 213 9.11 5.24 17.19
CA ASN A 213 7.63 5.26 17.31
C ASN A 213 6.96 6.06 16.20
N LEU A 214 7.33 5.79 14.95
CA LEU A 214 6.76 6.40 13.76
C LEU A 214 5.74 5.45 13.14
N ASN A 215 4.48 5.56 13.55
CA ASN A 215 3.41 4.62 13.22
C ASN A 215 2.68 4.93 11.90
N SER A 216 3.11 5.95 11.16
CA SER A 216 2.54 6.28 9.84
C SER A 216 3.53 7.07 8.99
N LEU A 217 3.33 7.06 7.68
CA LEU A 217 4.12 7.86 6.73
C LEU A 217 4.05 9.36 7.06
N ALA A 218 2.90 9.85 7.50
CA ALA A 218 2.72 11.24 7.89
C ALA A 218 3.49 11.61 9.18
N HIS A 219 3.66 10.66 10.10
CA HIS A 219 4.45 10.87 11.31
C HIS A 219 5.93 10.96 11.00
N ILE A 220 6.43 10.20 10.03
CA ILE A 220 7.83 10.30 9.56
C ILE A 220 8.13 11.72 9.07
N GLU A 221 7.31 12.25 8.16
CA GLU A 221 7.47 13.60 7.62
C GLU A 221 7.45 14.65 8.73
N LYS A 222 6.41 14.65 9.56
CA LYS A 222 6.24 15.64 10.64
C LYS A 222 7.35 15.57 11.69
N ALA A 223 7.79 14.37 12.06
CA ALA A 223 8.85 14.19 13.05
C ALA A 223 10.20 14.75 12.54
N ILE A 224 10.51 14.50 11.28
CA ILE A 224 11.72 15.03 10.62
C ILE A 224 11.67 16.54 10.51
N ASP A 225 10.54 17.11 10.10
CA ASP A 225 10.38 18.57 9.96
C ASP A 225 10.51 19.28 11.32
N PHE A 226 9.89 18.71 12.35
CA PHE A 226 10.03 19.22 13.72
C PHE A 226 11.49 19.15 14.19
N GLU A 227 12.14 18.01 14.02
CA GLU A 227 13.52 17.79 14.48
C GLU A 227 14.52 18.65 13.71
N THR A 228 14.31 18.85 12.41
CA THR A 228 15.10 19.78 11.59
C THR A 228 15.05 21.19 12.15
N LYS A 229 13.84 21.66 12.51
CA LYS A 229 13.64 22.98 13.12
C LYS A 229 14.32 23.06 14.50
N ARG A 230 14.07 22.08 15.37
CA ARG A 230 14.62 22.04 16.74
C ARG A 230 16.15 22.09 16.74
N GLN A 231 16.80 21.23 15.93
CA GLN A 231 18.27 21.21 15.86
C GLN A 231 18.83 22.51 15.24
N SER A 232 18.17 23.06 14.22
CA SER A 232 18.58 24.34 13.63
C SER A 232 18.52 25.49 14.64
N GLU A 233 17.46 25.57 15.45
CA GLU A 233 17.33 26.56 16.51
C GLU A 233 18.43 26.43 17.57
N LEU A 234 18.75 25.19 18.00
CA LEU A 234 19.85 24.96 18.93
C LEU A 234 21.19 25.46 18.38
N LEU A 235 21.51 25.13 17.13
CA LEU A 235 22.76 25.54 16.48
C LEU A 235 22.84 27.06 16.28
N LEU A 236 21.74 27.74 15.94
CA LEU A 236 21.68 29.20 15.82
C LEU A 236 21.91 29.90 17.16
N LEU A 237 21.49 29.27 18.27
CA LEU A 237 21.74 29.75 19.64
C LEU A 237 23.16 29.42 20.14
N GLY A 238 24.02 28.81 19.30
CA GLY A 238 25.38 28.38 19.70
C GLY A 238 25.38 27.16 20.63
N LYS A 239 24.26 26.48 20.78
CA LYS A 239 24.13 25.25 21.59
C LYS A 239 24.51 24.02 20.78
N LYS A 240 25.01 22.99 21.45
CA LYS A 240 25.31 21.70 20.82
C LYS A 240 24.06 20.82 20.79
N VAL A 241 23.85 20.09 19.68
CA VAL A 241 22.91 18.98 19.63
C VAL A 241 23.53 17.81 20.39
N GLN A 242 22.76 17.17 21.26
CA GLN A 242 23.19 15.97 21.96
C GLN A 242 22.80 14.72 21.17
N GLN A 243 23.54 13.64 21.32
CA GLN A 243 23.18 12.35 20.74
C GLN A 243 22.08 11.73 21.60
N GLU A 244 20.89 11.68 21.03
CA GLU A 244 19.65 11.30 21.73
C GLU A 244 18.87 10.25 20.96
N THR A 245 18.09 9.44 21.70
CA THR A 245 16.92 8.74 21.15
C THR A 245 15.67 9.52 21.58
N ARG A 246 14.85 9.86 20.62
CA ARG A 246 13.58 10.58 20.79
C ARG A 246 12.42 9.75 20.27
N ARG A 247 11.20 10.01 20.70
CA ARG A 247 9.98 9.45 20.11
C ARG A 247 9.10 10.57 19.58
N PHE A 248 8.33 10.28 18.56
CA PHE A 248 7.31 11.22 18.10
C PHE A 248 6.08 11.15 19.00
N ASP A 249 5.61 12.30 19.46
CA ASP A 249 4.38 12.47 20.24
C ASP A 249 3.31 13.04 19.30
N GLU A 250 2.35 12.20 18.93
CA GLU A 250 1.30 12.56 17.97
C GLU A 250 0.39 13.68 18.45
N ALA A 251 0.04 13.67 19.75
CA ALA A 251 -0.84 14.67 20.33
C ALA A 251 -0.22 16.07 20.32
N LYS A 252 1.07 16.15 20.61
CA LYS A 252 1.84 17.39 20.63
C LYS A 252 2.44 17.74 19.26
N LYS A 253 2.51 16.78 18.32
CA LYS A 253 3.17 16.90 17.03
C LYS A 253 4.66 17.29 17.13
N GLU A 254 5.33 16.78 18.15
CA GLU A 254 6.73 17.07 18.46
C GLU A 254 7.51 15.78 18.78
N THR A 255 8.85 15.85 18.69
CA THR A 255 9.69 14.79 19.23
C THR A 255 9.96 15.05 20.71
N VAL A 256 9.88 14.02 21.54
CA VAL A 256 10.19 14.08 22.98
C VAL A 256 11.35 13.18 23.32
N LEU A 257 12.20 13.62 24.24
CA LEU A 257 13.38 12.86 24.67
C LEU A 257 12.96 11.55 25.33
N MET A 258 13.56 10.45 24.92
CA MET A 258 13.48 9.15 25.59
C MET A 258 14.72 8.88 26.44
N ARG A 259 15.90 9.03 25.83
CA ARG A 259 17.18 8.84 26.51
C ARG A 259 18.29 9.60 25.79
N VAL A 260 19.29 10.03 26.57
CA VAL A 260 20.56 10.52 26.03
C VAL A 260 21.48 9.33 25.84
N LYS A 261 22.11 9.22 24.66
CA LYS A 261 23.12 8.18 24.41
C LYS A 261 24.49 8.66 24.91
N THR A 262 24.92 8.13 26.04
CA THR A 262 26.26 8.46 26.61
C THR A 262 27.36 7.65 25.95
N GLU A 263 27.06 6.41 25.51
CA GLU A 263 27.98 5.51 24.83
C GLU A 263 27.24 4.67 23.77
N ALA A 264 27.94 4.23 22.73
CA ALA A 264 27.42 3.27 21.77
C ALA A 264 27.28 1.91 22.46
N ALA A 265 26.12 1.25 22.33
CA ALA A 265 25.93 -0.10 22.83
C ALA A 265 26.84 -1.07 22.06
N ASP A 266 27.71 -1.78 22.77
CA ASP A 266 28.49 -2.86 22.19
C ASP A 266 27.70 -4.19 22.33
N TYR A 267 27.14 -4.65 21.24
CA TYR A 267 26.32 -5.87 21.21
C TYR A 267 27.14 -7.16 21.21
N LYS A 268 28.46 -7.10 21.29
CA LYS A 268 29.34 -8.28 21.34
C LYS A 268 28.98 -9.29 20.25
N TYR A 269 28.93 -8.83 19.01
CA TYR A 269 28.61 -9.70 17.87
C TYR A 269 29.61 -10.86 17.75
N PHE A 270 29.12 -12.07 17.45
CA PHE A 270 29.87 -13.20 17.02
C PHE A 270 29.03 -14.15 16.17
N VAL A 271 29.65 -14.98 15.36
CA VAL A 271 28.99 -15.92 14.44
C VAL A 271 28.05 -16.85 15.19
N GLU A 272 26.81 -17.05 14.65
CA GLU A 272 25.87 -18.03 15.19
C GLU A 272 26.40 -19.45 15.00
N PRO A 273 26.85 -20.15 16.09
CA PRO A 273 27.54 -21.42 15.95
C PRO A 273 26.63 -22.59 15.53
N ASN A 274 25.33 -22.44 15.69
CA ASN A 274 24.35 -23.49 15.40
C ASN A 274 23.78 -23.40 13.97
N ILE A 275 24.14 -22.35 13.20
CA ILE A 275 23.80 -22.22 11.79
C ILE A 275 25.08 -22.16 10.98
N PRO A 276 25.53 -23.28 10.39
CA PRO A 276 26.70 -23.25 9.52
C PRO A 276 26.39 -22.37 8.28
N PRO A 277 27.43 -21.79 7.64
CA PRO A 277 27.24 -21.05 6.40
C PRO A 277 26.48 -21.88 5.35
N ILE A 278 25.44 -21.33 4.76
CA ILE A 278 24.57 -22.02 3.80
C ILE A 278 24.78 -21.41 2.43
N LYS A 279 25.31 -22.19 1.48
CA LYS A 279 25.44 -21.74 0.09
C LYS A 279 24.09 -21.67 -0.59
N ILE A 280 23.86 -20.57 -1.29
CA ILE A 280 22.66 -20.33 -2.12
C ILE A 280 23.06 -20.50 -3.58
N SER A 281 22.42 -21.44 -4.29
CA SER A 281 22.68 -21.63 -5.73
C SER A 281 22.05 -20.51 -6.57
N ASP A 282 22.63 -20.26 -7.74
CA ASP A 282 22.05 -19.36 -8.74
C ASP A 282 20.63 -19.78 -9.12
N GLU A 283 20.36 -21.08 -9.21
CA GLU A 283 19.02 -21.62 -9.48
C GLU A 283 18.02 -21.18 -8.41
N PHE A 284 18.40 -21.21 -7.15
CA PHE A 284 17.54 -20.77 -6.04
C PHE A 284 17.27 -19.26 -6.10
N ILE A 285 18.30 -18.45 -6.37
CA ILE A 285 18.19 -16.99 -6.52
C ILE A 285 17.27 -16.67 -7.70
N ASN A 286 17.54 -17.26 -8.87
CA ASN A 286 16.75 -17.03 -10.07
C ASN A 286 15.29 -17.47 -9.88
N ASN A 287 15.05 -18.62 -9.26
CA ASN A 287 13.70 -19.06 -8.93
C ASN A 287 12.97 -18.09 -7.98
N ALA A 288 13.67 -17.51 -7.01
CA ALA A 288 13.07 -16.50 -6.12
C ALA A 288 12.65 -15.25 -6.89
N ILE A 289 13.47 -14.80 -7.85
CA ILE A 289 13.22 -13.63 -8.70
C ILE A 289 12.09 -13.92 -9.69
N GLU A 290 12.17 -15.00 -10.47
CA GLU A 290 11.19 -15.37 -11.49
C GLU A 290 9.79 -15.65 -10.91
N THR A 291 9.72 -16.15 -9.71
CA THR A 291 8.45 -16.39 -8.99
C THR A 291 7.97 -15.17 -8.18
N CYS A 292 8.68 -14.04 -8.24
CA CYS A 292 8.20 -12.79 -7.64
C CYS A 292 6.96 -12.30 -8.39
N PRO A 293 5.90 -11.91 -7.70
CA PRO A 293 4.79 -11.22 -8.34
C PRO A 293 5.25 -9.92 -9.03
N GLU A 294 4.50 -9.49 -10.04
CA GLU A 294 4.74 -8.22 -10.74
C GLU A 294 4.75 -7.05 -9.74
N LEU A 295 5.83 -6.26 -9.77
CA LEU A 295 6.02 -5.13 -8.88
C LEU A 295 5.15 -3.92 -9.28
N TYR A 296 5.02 -2.95 -8.37
CA TYR A 296 4.20 -1.75 -8.58
C TYR A 296 4.51 -1.01 -9.88
N ASP A 297 5.80 -0.74 -10.16
CA ASP A 297 6.20 0.04 -11.33
C ASP A 297 5.93 -0.71 -12.64
N GLU A 298 6.20 -2.01 -12.69
CA GLU A 298 5.90 -2.89 -13.82
C GLU A 298 4.39 -2.94 -14.07
N LYS A 299 3.60 -3.10 -13.00
CA LYS A 299 2.15 -3.13 -13.07
C LYS A 299 1.57 -1.77 -13.49
N LEU A 300 2.14 -0.65 -13.02
CA LEU A 300 1.77 0.69 -13.46
C LEU A 300 2.03 0.88 -14.95
N GLU A 301 3.21 0.51 -15.43
CA GLU A 301 3.56 0.58 -16.85
C GLU A 301 2.58 -0.27 -17.69
N ARG A 302 2.28 -1.48 -17.27
CA ARG A 302 1.31 -2.35 -17.93
C ARG A 302 -0.11 -1.75 -17.93
N PHE A 303 -0.57 -1.13 -16.84
CA PHE A 303 -1.89 -0.49 -16.77
C PHE A 303 -1.99 0.71 -17.73
N LEU A 304 -0.93 1.50 -17.84
CA LEU A 304 -0.87 2.62 -18.78
C LEU A 304 -0.81 2.17 -20.24
N ASN A 305 0.05 1.19 -20.55
CA ASN A 305 0.33 0.79 -21.93
C ASN A 305 -0.67 -0.25 -22.46
N ASN A 306 -0.96 -1.32 -21.69
CA ASN A 306 -1.78 -2.43 -22.17
C ASN A 306 -3.27 -2.18 -21.95
N TYR A 307 -3.64 -1.58 -20.80
CA TYR A 307 -5.03 -1.22 -20.52
C TYR A 307 -5.39 0.20 -20.94
N SER A 308 -4.42 1.01 -21.36
CA SER A 308 -4.59 2.40 -21.78
C SER A 308 -5.33 3.26 -20.75
N LEU A 309 -5.08 3.00 -19.46
CA LEU A 309 -5.65 3.78 -18.37
C LEU A 309 -4.95 5.15 -18.27
N ASN A 310 -5.66 6.16 -17.81
CA ASN A 310 -5.00 7.39 -17.40
C ASN A 310 -4.22 7.18 -16.10
N LEU A 311 -3.18 7.99 -15.87
CA LEU A 311 -2.27 7.87 -14.73
C LEU A 311 -2.98 7.96 -13.38
N THR A 312 -4.01 8.81 -13.27
CA THR A 312 -4.74 9.03 -12.01
C THR A 312 -5.52 7.78 -11.62
N ASP A 313 -6.29 7.21 -12.54
CA ASP A 313 -7.07 6.00 -12.29
C ASP A 313 -6.17 4.80 -12.02
N ALA A 314 -5.08 4.64 -12.79
CA ALA A 314 -4.09 3.60 -12.56
C ALA A 314 -3.51 3.69 -11.13
N LYS A 315 -3.09 4.87 -10.68
CA LYS A 315 -2.57 5.08 -9.32
C LYS A 315 -3.60 4.81 -8.22
N ILE A 316 -4.87 5.14 -8.45
CA ILE A 316 -5.94 4.83 -7.48
C ILE A 316 -6.10 3.31 -7.34
N ILE A 317 -6.18 2.58 -8.44
CA ILE A 317 -6.32 1.12 -8.42
C ILE A 317 -5.07 0.47 -7.81
N LEU A 318 -3.88 0.98 -8.13
CA LEU A 318 -2.61 0.49 -7.60
C LEU A 318 -2.30 0.98 -6.17
N SER A 319 -3.14 1.79 -5.56
CA SER A 319 -2.94 2.21 -4.16
C SER A 319 -2.98 1.04 -3.16
N ASN A 320 -3.56 -0.09 -3.57
CA ASN A 320 -3.63 -1.33 -2.82
C ASN A 320 -3.42 -2.51 -3.78
N VAL A 321 -2.55 -3.44 -3.41
CA VAL A 321 -2.23 -4.63 -4.22
C VAL A 321 -3.46 -5.50 -4.48
N ASP A 322 -4.37 -5.61 -3.50
CA ASP A 322 -5.57 -6.43 -3.64
C ASP A 322 -6.59 -5.77 -4.59
N TYR A 323 -6.67 -4.44 -4.64
CA TYR A 323 -7.43 -3.70 -5.65
C TYR A 323 -6.90 -3.98 -7.06
N ALA A 324 -5.58 -3.87 -7.23
CA ALA A 324 -4.92 -4.16 -8.49
C ALA A 324 -5.16 -5.60 -8.96
N ASN A 325 -5.05 -6.56 -8.05
CA ASN A 325 -5.28 -7.97 -8.36
C ASN A 325 -6.74 -8.25 -8.73
N TYR A 326 -7.71 -7.68 -8.01
CA TYR A 326 -9.12 -7.86 -8.36
C TYR A 326 -9.46 -7.18 -9.69
N TYR A 327 -8.91 -5.99 -9.95
CA TYR A 327 -9.04 -5.32 -11.25
C TYR A 327 -8.47 -6.17 -12.38
N ASP A 328 -7.28 -6.74 -12.22
CA ASP A 328 -6.65 -7.64 -13.20
C ASP A 328 -7.53 -8.88 -13.48
N LEU A 329 -8.18 -9.43 -12.45
CA LEU A 329 -9.13 -10.54 -12.64
C LEU A 329 -10.34 -10.13 -13.47
N CYS A 330 -10.90 -8.94 -13.24
CA CYS A 330 -11.98 -8.39 -14.07
C CYS A 330 -11.51 -8.14 -15.50
N ALA A 331 -10.33 -7.56 -15.69
CA ALA A 331 -9.78 -7.23 -17.00
C ALA A 331 -9.58 -8.43 -17.94
N LYS A 332 -9.58 -9.68 -17.40
CA LYS A 332 -9.54 -10.90 -18.22
C LYS A 332 -10.83 -11.15 -19.01
N TYR A 333 -11.95 -10.55 -18.61
CA TYR A 333 -13.28 -10.82 -19.16
C TYR A 333 -13.84 -9.68 -19.99
N THR A 334 -13.15 -8.53 -20.08
CA THR A 334 -13.56 -7.39 -20.91
C THR A 334 -12.36 -6.71 -21.55
N SER A 335 -12.57 -6.05 -22.69
CA SER A 335 -11.60 -5.14 -23.30
C SER A 335 -11.91 -3.67 -23.02
N ASN A 336 -12.96 -3.37 -22.26
CA ASN A 336 -13.40 -2.02 -21.93
C ASN A 336 -12.70 -1.49 -20.67
N TYR A 337 -11.37 -1.52 -20.64
CA TYR A 337 -10.55 -1.28 -19.46
C TYR A 337 -10.81 0.07 -18.77
N GLN A 338 -10.92 1.19 -19.52
CA GLN A 338 -11.20 2.49 -18.92
C GLN A 338 -12.61 2.56 -18.29
N ASN A 339 -13.62 1.91 -18.90
CA ASN A 339 -14.95 1.84 -18.30
C ASN A 339 -14.96 0.97 -17.05
N LEU A 340 -14.17 -0.12 -17.05
CA LEU A 340 -13.96 -0.95 -15.88
C LEU A 340 -13.27 -0.14 -14.75
N ALA A 341 -12.25 0.66 -15.05
CA ALA A 341 -11.58 1.51 -14.07
C ALA A 341 -12.55 2.54 -13.46
N ASN A 342 -13.32 3.21 -14.29
CA ASN A 342 -14.34 4.16 -13.83
C ASN A 342 -15.36 3.48 -12.90
N PHE A 343 -15.84 2.31 -13.28
CA PHE A 343 -16.79 1.54 -12.46
C PHE A 343 -16.16 1.05 -11.15
N PHE A 344 -14.92 0.56 -11.22
CA PHE A 344 -14.17 0.11 -10.06
C PHE A 344 -14.03 1.24 -9.03
N ILE A 345 -13.55 2.42 -9.47
CA ILE A 345 -13.30 3.57 -8.61
C ILE A 345 -14.60 4.14 -8.04
N SER A 346 -15.61 4.34 -8.90
CA SER A 346 -16.84 5.00 -8.47
C SER A 346 -17.81 4.10 -7.71
N SER A 347 -17.95 2.84 -8.14
CA SER A 347 -18.98 1.94 -7.62
C SER A 347 -18.43 0.91 -6.64
N ILE A 348 -17.36 0.21 -7.00
CA ILE A 348 -16.80 -0.84 -6.12
C ILE A 348 -16.14 -0.21 -4.91
N LEU A 349 -15.17 0.72 -5.09
CA LEU A 349 -14.53 1.40 -3.95
C LEU A 349 -15.53 2.19 -3.12
N GLY A 350 -16.53 2.83 -3.77
CA GLY A 350 -17.61 3.51 -3.08
C GLY A 350 -18.42 2.58 -2.17
N TYR A 351 -18.70 1.36 -2.64
CA TYR A 351 -19.39 0.34 -1.85
C TYR A 351 -18.51 -0.17 -0.70
N LEU A 352 -17.24 -0.52 -0.96
CA LEU A 352 -16.31 -1.02 0.07
C LEU A 352 -16.16 -0.02 1.21
N ASN A 353 -15.97 1.26 0.89
CA ASN A 353 -15.85 2.34 1.87
C ASN A 353 -17.14 2.52 2.69
N LYS A 354 -18.31 2.49 2.05
CA LYS A 354 -19.59 2.61 2.74
C LYS A 354 -19.91 1.41 3.64
N ALA A 355 -19.56 0.21 3.19
CA ALA A 355 -19.76 -1.02 3.92
C ALA A 355 -18.68 -1.29 4.98
N MET A 356 -17.57 -0.53 4.96
CA MET A 356 -16.38 -0.72 5.80
C MET A 356 -15.82 -2.14 5.72
N ILE A 357 -15.73 -2.69 4.49
CA ILE A 357 -15.17 -4.04 4.24
C ILE A 357 -13.94 -3.94 3.34
N ASP A 358 -13.05 -4.92 3.48
CA ASP A 358 -11.89 -5.10 2.59
C ASP A 358 -12.35 -5.71 1.26
N ILE A 359 -11.59 -5.43 0.17
CA ILE A 359 -11.83 -6.05 -1.15
C ILE A 359 -11.73 -7.58 -1.09
N LYS A 360 -10.98 -8.14 -0.15
CA LYS A 360 -10.90 -9.59 0.09
C LYS A 360 -12.21 -10.21 0.52
N ASP A 361 -13.06 -9.41 1.16
CA ASP A 361 -14.39 -9.82 1.62
C ASP A 361 -15.48 -9.50 0.58
N PHE A 362 -15.08 -8.91 -0.56
CA PHE A 362 -15.98 -8.62 -1.67
C PHE A 362 -16.22 -9.84 -2.54
N ASN A 363 -17.22 -10.63 -2.18
CA ASN A 363 -17.54 -11.94 -2.76
C ASN A 363 -18.30 -11.85 -4.11
N VAL A 364 -17.93 -10.92 -5.00
CA VAL A 364 -18.52 -10.82 -6.34
C VAL A 364 -17.56 -11.41 -7.36
N ASP A 365 -18.04 -12.29 -8.21
CA ASP A 365 -17.23 -12.86 -9.29
C ASP A 365 -16.74 -11.76 -10.23
N PRO A 366 -15.41 -11.63 -10.46
CA PRO A 366 -14.83 -10.66 -11.38
C PRO A 366 -15.44 -10.67 -12.77
N LYS A 367 -15.85 -11.85 -13.28
CA LYS A 367 -16.55 -12.01 -14.56
C LYS A 367 -17.86 -11.23 -14.59
N TYR A 368 -18.62 -11.22 -13.51
CA TYR A 368 -19.90 -10.50 -13.45
C TYR A 368 -19.75 -9.00 -13.40
N ILE A 369 -18.67 -8.51 -12.78
CA ILE A 369 -18.33 -7.08 -12.85
C ILE A 369 -18.06 -6.66 -14.30
N SER A 370 -17.28 -7.45 -15.02
CA SER A 370 -16.95 -7.18 -16.44
C SER A 370 -18.19 -7.25 -17.33
N GLU A 371 -19.05 -8.24 -17.14
CA GLU A 371 -20.32 -8.36 -17.84
C GLU A 371 -21.24 -7.14 -17.60
N LEU A 372 -21.30 -6.65 -16.37
CA LEU A 372 -22.07 -5.44 -16.04
C LEU A 372 -21.49 -4.18 -16.71
N VAL A 373 -20.17 -4.04 -16.72
CA VAL A 373 -19.48 -2.93 -17.40
C VAL A 373 -19.73 -2.96 -18.90
N ASP A 374 -19.72 -4.14 -19.52
CA ASP A 374 -19.99 -4.30 -20.95
C ASP A 374 -21.45 -3.94 -21.31
N LEU A 375 -22.42 -4.32 -20.46
CA LEU A 375 -23.83 -3.91 -20.62
C LEU A 375 -24.02 -2.41 -20.51
N LEU A 376 -23.28 -1.73 -19.62
CA LEU A 376 -23.30 -0.27 -19.53
C LEU A 376 -22.65 0.39 -20.75
N LYS A 377 -21.53 -0.16 -21.23
CA LYS A 377 -20.80 0.35 -22.38
C LYS A 377 -21.57 0.19 -23.67
N SER A 378 -22.23 -0.97 -23.87
CA SER A 378 -23.08 -1.22 -25.05
C SER A 378 -24.38 -0.41 -25.06
N LYS A 379 -24.65 0.31 -23.94
CA LYS A 379 -25.93 1.02 -23.73
C LYS A 379 -27.16 0.13 -23.77
N GLU A 380 -27.02 -1.14 -23.42
CA GLU A 380 -28.16 -2.05 -23.20
C GLU A 380 -28.91 -1.74 -21.90
N ILE A 381 -28.21 -1.13 -20.96
CA ILE A 381 -28.74 -0.61 -19.71
C ILE A 381 -28.21 0.82 -19.47
N ASN A 382 -28.93 1.63 -18.72
CA ASN A 382 -28.47 2.93 -18.27
C ASN A 382 -27.80 2.85 -16.90
N SER A 383 -27.20 3.98 -16.43
CA SER A 383 -26.48 4.04 -15.16
C SER A 383 -27.36 3.69 -13.94
N THR A 384 -28.64 4.06 -13.94
CA THR A 384 -29.58 3.74 -12.85
C THR A 384 -29.84 2.24 -12.79
N GLN A 385 -30.14 1.63 -13.95
CA GLN A 385 -30.32 0.18 -14.05
C GLN A 385 -29.04 -0.58 -13.68
N GLY A 386 -27.88 -0.05 -14.08
CA GLY A 386 -26.57 -0.59 -13.69
C GLY A 386 -26.35 -0.59 -12.18
N ALA A 387 -26.74 0.49 -11.50
CA ALA A 387 -26.66 0.58 -10.05
C ALA A 387 -27.61 -0.42 -9.35
N ASP A 388 -28.83 -0.59 -9.86
CA ASP A 388 -29.80 -1.56 -9.34
C ASP A 388 -29.33 -3.01 -9.54
N ILE A 389 -28.74 -3.31 -10.72
CA ILE A 389 -28.15 -4.62 -11.01
C ILE A 389 -26.95 -4.86 -10.09
N PHE A 390 -26.08 -3.87 -9.90
CA PHE A 390 -24.92 -3.98 -9.02
C PHE A 390 -25.35 -4.24 -7.57
N ALA A 391 -26.38 -3.56 -7.07
CA ALA A 391 -26.90 -3.79 -5.73
C ALA A 391 -27.44 -5.21 -5.52
N LYS A 392 -28.02 -5.82 -6.57
CA LYS A 392 -28.44 -7.23 -6.55
C LYS A 392 -27.27 -8.17 -6.68
N LEU A 393 -26.30 -7.85 -7.55
CA LEU A 393 -25.11 -8.63 -7.79
C LEU A 393 -24.29 -8.83 -6.51
N ILE A 394 -24.14 -7.80 -5.68
CA ILE A 394 -23.47 -7.89 -4.37
C ILE A 394 -24.14 -8.91 -3.44
N LYS A 395 -25.47 -9.03 -3.50
CA LYS A 395 -26.25 -9.92 -2.61
C LYS A 395 -26.29 -11.35 -3.11
N GLU A 396 -26.40 -11.53 -4.42
CA GLU A 396 -26.77 -12.80 -5.04
C GLU A 396 -25.62 -13.46 -5.81
N ASN A 397 -24.55 -12.71 -6.12
CA ASN A 397 -23.38 -13.16 -6.89
C ASN A 397 -23.74 -14.03 -8.11
N ARG A 398 -24.57 -13.50 -8.99
CA ARG A 398 -25.03 -14.17 -10.22
C ARG A 398 -24.97 -13.25 -11.43
N SER A 399 -25.03 -13.82 -12.65
CA SER A 399 -24.85 -13.09 -13.90
C SER A 399 -25.73 -11.84 -14.01
N PRO A 400 -25.17 -10.67 -14.30
CA PRO A 400 -25.89 -9.44 -14.62
C PRO A 400 -26.90 -9.59 -15.75
N LEU A 401 -26.63 -10.41 -16.77
CA LEU A 401 -27.57 -10.69 -17.85
C LEU A 401 -28.84 -11.33 -17.32
N LYS A 402 -28.74 -12.32 -16.44
CA LYS A 402 -29.92 -12.95 -15.81
C LYS A 402 -30.70 -11.95 -14.94
N ILE A 403 -30.00 -11.12 -14.17
CA ILE A 403 -30.64 -10.07 -13.36
C ILE A 403 -31.35 -9.06 -14.26
N LYS A 404 -30.74 -8.68 -15.40
CA LYS A 404 -31.33 -7.78 -16.41
C LYS A 404 -32.62 -8.38 -16.97
N GLU A 405 -32.61 -9.64 -17.37
CA GLU A 405 -33.79 -10.35 -17.92
C GLU A 405 -34.94 -10.38 -16.91
N GLU A 406 -34.69 -10.79 -15.67
CA GLU A 406 -35.69 -10.88 -14.61
C GLU A 406 -36.28 -9.50 -14.21
N THR A 407 -35.46 -8.45 -14.26
CA THR A 407 -35.92 -7.09 -13.90
C THR A 407 -36.56 -6.35 -15.07
N GLY A 408 -36.49 -6.92 -16.28
CA GLY A 408 -36.92 -6.23 -17.51
C GLY A 408 -36.14 -4.94 -17.75
N ALA A 409 -34.87 -4.89 -17.32
CA ALA A 409 -34.01 -3.73 -17.50
C ALA A 409 -33.51 -3.67 -18.95
N THR A 410 -34.35 -3.07 -19.81
CA THR A 410 -34.03 -2.81 -21.23
C THR A 410 -34.22 -1.34 -21.53
N LEU A 411 -33.38 -0.81 -22.41
CA LEU A 411 -33.56 0.54 -22.91
C LEU A 411 -34.47 0.55 -24.14
N ILE A 412 -35.33 1.54 -24.21
CA ILE A 412 -36.13 1.83 -25.41
C ILE A 412 -35.18 2.54 -26.38
N ASN A 413 -34.75 1.84 -27.43
CA ASN A 413 -33.88 2.37 -28.50
C ASN A 413 -34.66 2.69 -29.79
N ASP A 414 -35.93 2.37 -29.83
CA ASP A 414 -36.83 2.63 -30.98
C ASP A 414 -37.03 4.15 -31.15
N GLU A 415 -36.41 4.71 -32.19
CA GLU A 415 -36.45 6.14 -32.48
C GLU A 415 -37.87 6.63 -32.71
N GLU A 416 -38.74 5.81 -33.33
CA GLU A 416 -40.10 6.19 -33.60
C GLU A 416 -40.95 6.26 -32.33
N LYS A 417 -40.78 5.32 -31.44
CA LYS A 417 -41.42 5.30 -30.13
C LYS A 417 -40.93 6.44 -29.24
N ILE A 418 -39.64 6.77 -29.30
CA ILE A 418 -39.05 7.90 -28.60
C ILE A 418 -39.62 9.20 -29.15
N ARG A 419 -39.71 9.32 -30.48
CA ARG A 419 -40.27 10.52 -31.17
C ARG A 419 -41.73 10.75 -30.78
N GLN A 420 -42.54 9.69 -30.71
CA GLN A 420 -43.92 9.81 -30.24
C GLN A 420 -44.00 10.35 -28.81
N LEU A 421 -43.17 9.88 -27.89
CA LEU A 421 -43.11 10.35 -26.51
C LEU A 421 -42.64 11.81 -26.43
N VAL A 422 -41.69 12.22 -27.27
CA VAL A 422 -41.20 13.60 -27.35
C VAL A 422 -42.34 14.52 -27.84
N LEU A 423 -43.03 14.17 -28.94
CA LEU A 423 -44.12 14.92 -29.50
C LEU A 423 -45.31 15.05 -28.52
N GLU A 424 -45.61 13.99 -27.78
CA GLU A 424 -46.64 14.04 -26.74
C GLU A 424 -46.29 15.04 -25.63
N VAL A 425 -45.04 15.09 -25.16
CA VAL A 425 -44.61 16.06 -24.15
C VAL A 425 -44.66 17.50 -24.70
N ILE A 426 -44.22 17.69 -25.95
CA ILE A 426 -44.26 19.00 -26.62
C ILE A 426 -45.71 19.47 -26.84
N SER A 427 -46.62 18.59 -27.25
CA SER A 427 -48.04 18.94 -27.46
C SER A 427 -48.71 19.38 -26.16
N LEU A 428 -48.35 18.83 -25.03
CA LEU A 428 -48.84 19.25 -23.72
C LEU A 428 -48.22 20.55 -23.21
N ASN A 429 -47.16 21.04 -23.86
CA ASN A 429 -46.42 22.24 -23.49
C ASN A 429 -46.02 23.05 -24.73
N PRO A 430 -46.97 23.73 -25.41
CA PRO A 430 -46.75 24.35 -26.71
C PRO A 430 -45.73 25.49 -26.76
N THR A 431 -45.32 26.02 -25.61
CA THR A 431 -44.30 27.09 -25.51
C THR A 431 -42.89 26.58 -25.58
N LEU A 432 -42.62 25.26 -25.42
CA LEU A 432 -41.27 24.69 -25.36
C LEU A 432 -40.45 24.94 -26.64
N PRO A 433 -40.97 24.77 -27.87
CA PRO A 433 -40.20 25.04 -29.08
C PRO A 433 -39.79 26.51 -29.20
N SER A 434 -40.69 27.45 -28.88
CA SER A 434 -40.38 28.88 -28.90
C SER A 434 -39.35 29.27 -27.83
N ASP A 435 -39.46 28.71 -26.63
CA ASP A 435 -38.48 28.91 -25.57
C ASP A 435 -37.09 28.36 -25.93
N PHE A 436 -37.01 27.19 -26.57
CA PHE A 436 -35.78 26.60 -27.03
C PHE A 436 -35.10 27.43 -28.14
N LYS A 437 -35.89 27.89 -29.15
CA LYS A 437 -35.42 28.80 -30.22
C LYS A 437 -34.97 30.16 -29.67
N ALA A 438 -35.55 30.60 -28.55
CA ALA A 438 -35.09 31.80 -27.81
C ALA A 438 -33.83 31.58 -26.96
N GLY A 439 -33.17 30.42 -27.06
CA GLY A 439 -31.92 30.10 -26.35
C GLY A 439 -32.10 29.57 -24.93
N LYS A 440 -33.33 29.27 -24.50
CA LYS A 440 -33.59 28.70 -23.16
C LYS A 440 -33.36 27.18 -23.17
N THR A 441 -32.12 26.74 -22.92
CA THR A 441 -31.73 25.32 -22.88
C THR A 441 -32.50 24.48 -21.85
N ARG A 442 -33.15 25.12 -20.87
CA ARG A 442 -34.00 24.44 -19.87
C ARG A 442 -35.19 23.69 -20.52
N ALA A 443 -35.66 24.10 -21.71
CA ALA A 443 -36.72 23.41 -22.44
C ALA A 443 -36.34 21.96 -22.79
N GLN A 444 -35.11 21.74 -23.28
CA GLN A 444 -34.59 20.42 -23.58
C GLN A 444 -34.54 19.53 -22.32
N GLY A 445 -34.00 20.05 -21.20
CA GLY A 445 -33.93 19.33 -19.92
C GLY A 445 -35.32 18.98 -19.37
N PHE A 446 -36.31 19.87 -19.55
CA PHE A 446 -37.70 19.63 -19.14
C PHE A 446 -38.31 18.45 -19.92
N VAL A 447 -38.21 18.47 -21.27
CA VAL A 447 -38.71 17.36 -22.11
C VAL A 447 -38.05 16.04 -21.72
N MET A 448 -36.74 16.03 -21.59
CA MET A 448 -35.99 14.84 -21.14
C MET A 448 -36.50 14.33 -19.78
N GLY A 449 -36.68 15.22 -18.80
CA GLY A 449 -37.18 14.86 -17.47
C GLY A 449 -38.56 14.23 -17.49
N GLN A 450 -39.48 14.77 -18.33
CA GLN A 450 -40.84 14.24 -18.47
C GLN A 450 -40.84 12.83 -19.13
N ILE A 451 -40.04 12.65 -20.18
CA ILE A 451 -39.94 11.36 -20.87
C ILE A 451 -39.31 10.32 -19.95
N MET A 452 -38.26 10.67 -19.25
CA MET A 452 -37.61 9.79 -18.25
C MET A 452 -38.62 9.36 -17.17
N ARG A 453 -39.46 10.28 -16.70
CA ARG A 453 -40.50 9.97 -15.71
C ARG A 453 -41.56 9.01 -16.27
N LYS A 454 -42.06 9.28 -17.51
CA LYS A 454 -43.06 8.42 -18.18
C LYS A 454 -42.55 7.02 -18.47
N THR A 455 -41.29 6.86 -18.79
CA THR A 455 -40.69 5.58 -19.16
C THR A 455 -40.06 4.87 -17.97
N GLY A 456 -40.14 5.43 -16.76
CA GLY A 456 -39.45 4.89 -15.58
C GLY A 456 -37.94 4.79 -15.76
N GLY A 457 -37.34 5.73 -16.51
CA GLY A 457 -35.91 5.76 -16.80
C GLY A 457 -35.45 4.77 -17.88
N LYS A 458 -36.37 4.12 -18.59
CA LYS A 458 -36.06 3.06 -19.58
C LYS A 458 -35.76 3.59 -21.00
N ILE A 459 -35.56 4.88 -21.19
CA ILE A 459 -35.25 5.45 -22.52
C ILE A 459 -33.73 5.64 -22.69
N ASN A 460 -33.23 5.46 -23.93
CA ASN A 460 -31.87 5.80 -24.26
C ASN A 460 -31.67 7.33 -24.30
N PRO A 461 -30.89 7.92 -23.35
CA PRO A 461 -30.77 9.37 -23.26
C PRO A 461 -30.12 10.02 -24.49
N ALA A 462 -29.19 9.31 -25.15
CA ALA A 462 -28.50 9.85 -26.34
C ALA A 462 -29.43 9.97 -27.54
N ILE A 463 -30.24 8.94 -27.78
CA ILE A 463 -31.24 8.94 -28.86
C ILE A 463 -32.34 9.98 -28.54
N ALA A 464 -32.80 9.97 -27.29
CA ALA A 464 -33.85 10.92 -26.86
C ALA A 464 -33.39 12.38 -27.01
N ASN A 465 -32.13 12.70 -26.57
CA ASN A 465 -31.60 14.07 -26.73
C ASN A 465 -31.54 14.51 -28.20
N LYS A 466 -31.08 13.62 -29.09
CA LYS A 466 -31.05 13.93 -30.54
C LYS A 466 -32.46 14.28 -31.05
N ILE A 467 -33.43 13.41 -30.74
CA ILE A 467 -34.84 13.60 -31.19
C ILE A 467 -35.45 14.84 -30.54
N ILE A 468 -35.21 15.09 -29.25
CA ILE A 468 -35.74 16.30 -28.57
C ILE A 468 -35.23 17.57 -29.26
N VAL A 469 -33.93 17.64 -29.58
CA VAL A 469 -33.37 18.80 -30.28
C VAL A 469 -33.95 18.94 -31.67
N GLU A 470 -34.12 17.83 -32.42
CA GLU A 470 -34.79 17.86 -33.74
C GLU A 470 -36.23 18.40 -33.67
N GLU A 471 -37.03 17.92 -32.73
CA GLU A 471 -38.44 18.29 -32.63
C GLU A 471 -38.65 19.69 -32.03
N LEU A 472 -37.78 20.14 -31.12
CA LEU A 472 -37.85 21.51 -30.60
C LEU A 472 -37.39 22.58 -31.61
N ASN A 473 -36.61 22.22 -32.62
CA ASN A 473 -36.21 23.12 -33.73
C ASN A 473 -37.21 23.19 -34.86
N LYS A 474 -38.19 22.30 -34.96
CA LYS A 474 -39.32 22.40 -35.91
C LYS A 474 -40.29 23.46 -35.47
#